data_cb0b2278558984b9e66725f784696391
#
_entry.id   cb0b2278558984b9e66725f784696391
#
_cell.length_a   1.000
_cell.length_b   1.000
_cell.length_c   1.000
_cell.angle_alpha   90.00
_cell.angle_beta   90.00
_cell.angle_gamma   90.00
#
_symmetry.space_group_name_H-M   'P 1'
#
loop_
_entity.id
_entity.type
_entity.pdbx_description
1 polymer ?
#
loop_
_entity_poly.entity_id
_entity_poly.type
_entity_poly.pdbx_seq_one_letter_code
_entity_poly.pdbx_strand_id
1 'polypeptide(L)'
;ASTIFDQVILGSSSISQNGNDAIELYLNGTIVEVFGDADVNPDTFGAGCGDDVNCWDYEDSWAYKIGGEWTYGGVNCSDGTATTWDSTCVYPLAIGQEPVTFTPPTWAGDWVLDPVAGALAVGPTATDLGWWSSSAGDVDTRACLFDDIYRFNADGSYEQVMQDQTWLEGWQEGQDGEGCGTPIAPHNGSNAATYTYTDTSVTVIGDGAFMGLAKVHNTGEDGVSGGEITYNVVSVDENYMVVNIAYGA
;
A
#
# COMPACT_ATOMS: atom_id res chain seq x y z
N ALA A 1 0.51 23.69 -21.66
CA ALA A 1 1.24 23.54 -20.39
C ALA A 1 0.47 24.18 -19.24
N SER A 2 -0.11 25.39 -19.43
CA SER A 2 -0.87 26.11 -18.38
C SER A 2 -2.14 25.43 -17.88
N THR A 3 -2.56 24.35 -18.50
CA THR A 3 -3.74 23.57 -18.08
C THR A 3 -3.42 22.44 -17.09
N ILE A 4 -2.13 22.20 -16.85
CA ILE A 4 -1.65 21.09 -16.00
C ILE A 4 -1.15 21.60 -14.65
N PHE A 5 -0.60 22.81 -14.64
CA PHE A 5 -0.02 23.42 -13.45
C PHE A 5 -0.69 24.74 -13.14
N ASP A 6 -0.88 25.05 -11.86
CA ASP A 6 -1.42 26.33 -11.41
C ASP A 6 -0.52 27.50 -11.82
N GLN A 7 0.79 27.26 -11.87
CA GLN A 7 1.78 28.20 -12.36
C GLN A 7 2.78 27.53 -13.28
N VAL A 8 3.08 28.14 -14.40
CA VAL A 8 4.07 27.69 -15.36
C VAL A 8 4.97 28.84 -15.72
N ILE A 9 6.26 28.68 -15.52
CA ILE A 9 7.28 29.60 -15.99
C ILE A 9 7.75 29.12 -17.36
N LEU A 10 7.49 29.91 -18.39
CA LEU A 10 7.85 29.55 -19.77
C LEU A 10 9.12 30.27 -20.21
N GLY A 11 10.11 29.48 -20.62
CA GLY A 11 11.22 29.97 -21.43
C GLY A 11 12.13 31.02 -20.81
N SER A 12 12.42 30.94 -19.52
CA SER A 12 13.41 31.82 -18.90
C SER A 12 14.80 31.19 -18.95
N SER A 13 15.77 31.89 -19.57
CA SER A 13 17.18 31.47 -19.52
C SER A 13 17.78 31.52 -18.11
N SER A 14 17.08 32.15 -17.16
CA SER A 14 17.52 32.25 -15.76
C SER A 14 17.21 30.99 -14.94
N ILE A 15 16.41 30.08 -15.49
CA ILE A 15 16.06 28.79 -14.86
C ILE A 15 16.21 27.65 -15.87
N SER A 16 17.16 27.82 -16.79
CA SER A 16 17.52 26.73 -17.72
C SER A 16 18.33 25.69 -16.97
N GLN A 17 17.90 24.45 -17.05
CA GLN A 17 18.53 23.31 -16.39
C GLN A 17 18.71 22.19 -17.39
N ASN A 18 19.80 21.44 -17.25
CA ASN A 18 20.12 20.30 -18.11
C ASN A 18 20.09 18.96 -17.36
N GLY A 19 19.64 18.96 -16.08
CA GLY A 19 19.43 17.76 -15.30
C GLY A 19 20.52 17.44 -14.27
N ASN A 20 21.60 18.20 -14.27
CA ASN A 20 22.67 18.09 -13.28
C ASN A 20 22.80 19.38 -12.43
N ASP A 21 21.82 20.25 -12.46
CA ASP A 21 21.77 21.49 -11.68
C ASP A 21 20.92 21.30 -10.42
N ALA A 22 21.41 21.75 -9.27
CA ALA A 22 20.61 21.84 -8.06
C ALA A 22 19.72 23.07 -8.05
N ILE A 23 18.58 22.96 -7.38
CA ILE A 23 17.66 24.07 -7.15
C ILE A 23 17.46 24.25 -5.65
N GLU A 24 17.75 25.44 -5.15
CA GLU A 24 17.46 25.82 -3.78
C GLU A 24 16.43 26.92 -3.73
N LEU A 25 15.37 26.72 -2.97
CA LEU A 25 14.33 27.72 -2.71
C LEU A 25 14.58 28.38 -1.36
N TYR A 26 14.69 29.70 -1.36
CA TYR A 26 14.91 30.51 -0.15
C TYR A 26 13.66 31.29 0.22
N LEU A 27 13.33 31.28 1.52
CA LEU A 27 12.36 32.20 2.11
C LEU A 27 13.03 33.00 3.21
N ASN A 28 13.07 34.33 3.04
CA ASN A 28 13.71 35.25 3.98
C ASN A 28 15.17 34.88 4.33
N GLY A 29 15.92 34.38 3.34
CA GLY A 29 17.31 33.97 3.51
C GLY A 29 17.54 32.61 4.13
N THR A 30 16.48 31.84 4.36
CA THR A 30 16.54 30.45 4.84
C THR A 30 16.15 29.51 3.71
N ILE A 31 16.91 28.42 3.50
CA ILE A 31 16.54 27.37 2.57
C ILE A 31 15.29 26.66 3.10
N VAL A 32 14.25 26.60 2.28
CA VAL A 32 12.98 25.95 2.62
C VAL A 32 12.74 24.68 1.76
N GLU A 33 13.44 24.59 0.64
CA GLU A 33 13.34 23.44 -0.25
C GLU A 33 14.62 23.29 -1.07
N VAL A 34 15.03 22.04 -1.31
CA VAL A 34 16.17 21.70 -2.16
C VAL A 34 15.79 20.57 -3.10
N PHE A 35 16.16 20.70 -4.37
CA PHE A 35 16.17 19.61 -5.34
C PHE A 35 17.60 19.45 -5.86
N GLY A 36 18.16 18.25 -5.76
CA GLY A 36 19.57 18.01 -6.02
C GLY A 36 20.46 18.36 -4.83
N ASP A 37 21.77 18.43 -5.06
CA ASP A 37 22.76 18.79 -4.06
C ASP A 37 23.70 19.87 -4.63
N ALA A 38 23.61 21.08 -4.11
CA ALA A 38 24.39 22.22 -4.60
C ALA A 38 25.91 22.09 -4.33
N ASP A 39 26.30 21.25 -3.38
CA ASP A 39 27.70 21.01 -3.02
C ASP A 39 28.34 19.88 -3.84
N VAL A 40 27.54 19.14 -4.61
CA VAL A 40 27.98 18.01 -5.43
C VAL A 40 27.84 18.36 -6.90
N ASN A 41 28.91 18.19 -7.66
CA ASN A 41 28.85 18.26 -9.13
C ASN A 41 28.65 16.83 -9.68
N PRO A 42 27.45 16.49 -10.19
CA PRO A 42 27.16 15.15 -10.73
C PRO A 42 28.07 14.77 -11.92
N ASP A 43 28.56 15.72 -12.70
CA ASP A 43 29.52 15.46 -13.79
C ASP A 43 30.79 14.74 -13.34
N THR A 44 31.11 14.77 -12.04
CA THR A 44 32.30 14.08 -11.49
C THR A 44 32.10 12.56 -11.38
N PHE A 45 30.87 12.07 -11.42
CA PHE A 45 30.53 10.66 -11.29
C PHE A 45 30.43 9.92 -12.65
N GLY A 46 30.50 10.67 -13.75
CA GLY A 46 30.31 10.12 -15.11
C GLY A 46 28.83 9.94 -15.47
N ALA A 47 28.57 9.65 -16.72
CA ALA A 47 27.22 9.51 -17.23
C ALA A 47 26.43 8.44 -16.46
N GLY A 48 25.32 8.85 -15.85
CA GLY A 48 24.39 7.96 -15.14
C GLY A 48 24.80 7.56 -13.74
N CYS A 49 25.75 8.28 -13.11
CA CYS A 49 26.12 8.07 -11.70
C CYS A 49 26.55 6.66 -11.32
N GLY A 50 26.39 5.68 -12.16
CA GLY A 50 26.64 4.26 -11.85
C GLY A 50 25.83 3.81 -10.63
N ASP A 51 26.51 3.16 -9.68
CA ASP A 51 25.90 2.69 -8.41
C ASP A 51 26.14 3.67 -7.26
N ASP A 52 26.52 4.94 -7.51
CA ASP A 52 26.79 5.90 -6.44
C ASP A 52 25.48 6.43 -5.85
N VAL A 53 25.21 6.04 -4.60
CA VAL A 53 24.00 6.42 -3.85
C VAL A 53 23.90 7.91 -3.52
N ASN A 54 24.97 8.68 -3.69
CA ASN A 54 24.99 10.11 -3.47
C ASN A 54 24.76 10.93 -4.73
N CYS A 55 24.60 10.26 -5.85
CA CYS A 55 24.35 10.93 -7.12
C CYS A 55 22.85 11.26 -7.28
N TRP A 56 22.57 12.45 -7.80
CA TRP A 56 21.21 12.99 -7.96
C TRP A 56 20.94 13.46 -9.40
N ASP A 57 21.73 13.03 -10.38
CA ASP A 57 21.56 13.40 -11.77
C ASP A 57 20.20 12.96 -12.32
N TYR A 58 19.45 13.88 -12.93
CA TYR A 58 18.11 13.69 -13.50
C TYR A 58 17.99 14.17 -14.96
N GLU A 59 19.11 14.19 -15.69
CA GLU A 59 19.16 14.53 -17.11
C GLU A 59 18.16 13.66 -17.89
N ASP A 60 17.38 14.28 -18.78
CA ASP A 60 16.33 13.63 -19.58
C ASP A 60 15.43 12.70 -18.74
N SER A 61 14.91 13.22 -17.63
CA SER A 61 14.12 12.48 -16.68
C SER A 61 12.95 13.33 -16.14
N TRP A 62 12.25 12.79 -15.18
CA TRP A 62 11.19 13.46 -14.43
C TRP A 62 11.45 13.34 -12.94
N ALA A 63 10.90 14.27 -12.18
CA ALA A 63 10.93 14.25 -10.73
C ALA A 63 9.58 14.65 -10.15
N TYR A 64 9.28 14.12 -8.97
CA TYR A 64 8.18 14.52 -8.12
C TYR A 64 8.53 14.24 -6.66
N LYS A 65 7.71 14.75 -5.73
CA LYS A 65 7.95 14.62 -4.30
C LYS A 65 6.84 13.84 -3.63
N ILE A 66 7.18 12.82 -2.82
CA ILE A 66 6.24 12.05 -2.00
C ILE A 66 6.73 12.06 -0.56
N GLY A 67 5.85 12.37 0.38
CA GLY A 67 6.17 12.34 1.81
C GLY A 67 7.32 13.27 2.23
N GLY A 68 7.63 14.28 1.40
CA GLY A 68 8.76 15.17 1.63
C GLY A 68 10.04 14.75 0.92
N GLU A 69 10.10 13.58 0.30
CA GLU A 69 11.29 13.06 -0.39
C GLU A 69 11.15 13.16 -1.91
N TRP A 70 12.25 13.52 -2.58
CA TRP A 70 12.31 13.57 -4.03
C TRP A 70 12.47 12.19 -4.65
N THR A 71 11.70 11.94 -5.71
CA THR A 71 11.77 10.73 -6.53
C THR A 71 11.89 11.12 -7.98
N TYR A 72 12.74 10.45 -8.75
CA TYR A 72 12.94 10.71 -10.17
C TYR A 72 13.16 9.40 -10.95
N GLY A 73 12.96 9.48 -12.28
CA GLY A 73 12.96 8.31 -13.16
C GLY A 73 14.32 7.69 -13.46
N GLY A 74 15.38 8.35 -13.03
CA GLY A 74 16.74 7.98 -13.38
C GLY A 74 17.24 8.70 -14.65
N VAL A 75 18.54 8.79 -14.79
CA VAL A 75 19.21 9.48 -15.90
C VAL A 75 18.82 8.89 -17.25
N ASN A 76 18.56 9.77 -18.22
CA ASN A 76 18.21 9.41 -19.59
C ASN A 76 16.96 8.51 -19.73
N CYS A 77 16.11 8.46 -18.72
CA CYS A 77 14.94 7.58 -18.76
C CYS A 77 13.90 8.02 -19.82
N SER A 78 13.88 9.29 -20.17
CA SER A 78 13.02 9.84 -21.23
C SER A 78 13.77 10.31 -22.46
N ASP A 79 15.08 10.01 -22.57
CA ASP A 79 15.91 10.42 -23.70
C ASP A 79 15.34 9.95 -25.04
N GLY A 80 15.49 10.80 -26.06
CA GLY A 80 15.02 10.54 -27.41
C GLY A 80 13.51 10.63 -27.61
N THR A 81 12.74 11.04 -26.59
CA THR A 81 11.29 11.24 -26.68
C THR A 81 10.90 12.70 -26.54
N ALA A 82 9.75 13.08 -27.13
CA ALA A 82 9.25 14.44 -27.04
C ALA A 82 8.68 14.80 -25.67
N THR A 83 8.22 13.78 -24.93
CA THR A 83 7.65 13.92 -23.59
C THR A 83 7.91 12.65 -22.78
N THR A 84 7.85 12.76 -21.45
CA THR A 84 7.93 11.59 -20.55
C THR A 84 6.83 10.57 -20.78
N TRP A 85 5.71 10.97 -21.37
CA TRP A 85 4.57 10.09 -21.69
C TRP A 85 4.84 9.14 -22.85
N ASP A 86 5.73 9.52 -23.73
CA ASP A 86 6.06 8.75 -24.93
C ASP A 86 7.25 7.81 -24.69
N SER A 87 7.90 7.93 -23.53
CA SER A 87 9.08 7.14 -23.17
C SER A 87 8.70 5.79 -22.56
N THR A 88 9.67 4.88 -22.49
CA THR A 88 9.55 3.64 -21.71
C THR A 88 9.62 3.89 -20.20
N CYS A 89 10.07 5.08 -19.79
CA CYS A 89 10.14 5.57 -18.43
C CYS A 89 9.00 6.57 -18.20
N VAL A 90 7.79 6.07 -18.20
CA VAL A 90 6.59 6.89 -18.08
C VAL A 90 6.54 7.57 -16.71
N TYR A 91 6.22 8.87 -16.70
CA TYR A 91 5.94 9.58 -15.47
C TYR A 91 4.75 8.93 -14.74
N PRO A 92 4.90 8.50 -13.47
CA PRO A 92 3.93 7.61 -12.83
C PRO A 92 2.62 8.29 -12.41
N LEU A 93 2.58 9.63 -12.43
CA LEU A 93 1.39 10.37 -12.02
C LEU A 93 0.54 10.77 -13.24
N ALA A 94 -0.77 10.73 -13.11
CA ALA A 94 -1.66 11.28 -14.12
C ALA A 94 -1.48 12.82 -14.21
N ILE A 95 -1.64 13.35 -15.42
CA ILE A 95 -1.53 14.80 -15.65
C ILE A 95 -2.47 15.56 -14.72
N GLY A 96 -1.93 16.49 -13.95
CA GLY A 96 -2.68 17.31 -13.00
C GLY A 96 -3.03 16.62 -11.69
N GLN A 97 -2.47 15.44 -11.44
CA GLN A 97 -2.56 14.81 -10.12
C GLN A 97 -1.28 15.08 -9.32
N GLU A 98 -1.45 15.63 -8.15
CA GLU A 98 -0.41 15.58 -7.12
C GLU A 98 -0.15 14.12 -6.74
N PRO A 99 1.08 13.75 -6.33
CA PRO A 99 1.31 12.46 -5.70
C PRO A 99 0.30 12.28 -4.59
N VAL A 100 -0.52 11.25 -4.70
CA VAL A 100 -1.45 10.93 -3.62
C VAL A 100 -0.60 10.48 -2.45
N THR A 101 -0.29 11.40 -1.55
CA THR A 101 0.30 11.02 -0.26
C THR A 101 -0.76 10.20 0.47
N PHE A 102 -0.47 8.93 0.66
CA PHE A 102 -1.33 8.11 1.51
C PHE A 102 -1.34 8.75 2.91
N THR A 103 -2.51 9.15 3.37
CA THR A 103 -2.68 9.62 4.75
C THR A 103 -3.19 8.44 5.55
N PRO A 104 -2.41 7.89 6.49
CA PRO A 104 -2.88 6.75 7.26
C PRO A 104 -4.09 7.13 8.11
N PRO A 105 -5.07 6.24 8.27
CA PRO A 105 -6.14 6.45 9.23
C PRO A 105 -5.58 6.44 10.66
N THR A 106 -6.31 7.04 11.59
CA THR A 106 -5.91 7.09 13.01
C THR A 106 -5.81 5.71 13.65
N TRP A 107 -6.47 4.71 13.06
CA TRP A 107 -6.44 3.32 13.49
C TRP A 107 -5.38 2.47 12.75
N ALA A 108 -4.52 3.05 11.91
CA ALA A 108 -3.42 2.30 11.29
C ALA A 108 -2.50 1.69 12.37
N GLY A 109 -2.08 0.44 12.16
CA GLY A 109 -1.29 -0.31 13.13
C GLY A 109 -1.56 -1.81 13.07
N ASP A 110 -1.20 -2.51 14.13
CA ASP A 110 -1.34 -3.95 14.26
C ASP A 110 -2.68 -4.32 14.90
N TRP A 111 -3.40 -5.22 14.26
CA TRP A 111 -4.66 -5.76 14.72
C TRP A 111 -4.61 -7.28 14.81
N VAL A 112 -5.27 -7.84 15.81
CA VAL A 112 -5.47 -9.28 15.97
C VAL A 112 -6.97 -9.55 16.16
N LEU A 113 -7.43 -10.76 15.86
CA LEU A 113 -8.77 -11.16 16.24
C LEU A 113 -8.87 -11.20 17.78
N ASP A 114 -9.94 -10.64 18.34
CA ASP A 114 -10.18 -10.69 19.79
C ASP A 114 -10.40 -12.15 20.20
N PRO A 115 -9.59 -12.73 21.11
CA PRO A 115 -9.69 -14.14 21.50
C PRO A 115 -10.87 -14.40 22.48
N VAL A 116 -12.05 -13.96 22.09
CA VAL A 116 -13.28 -14.13 22.86
C VAL A 116 -14.37 -14.82 22.05
N ALA A 117 -15.29 -15.48 22.71
CA ALA A 117 -16.48 -16.03 22.08
C ALA A 117 -17.26 -14.91 21.36
N GLY A 118 -17.67 -15.16 20.13
CA GLY A 118 -18.40 -14.20 19.32
C GLY A 118 -17.53 -13.26 18.47
N ALA A 119 -16.21 -13.36 18.53
CA ALA A 119 -15.31 -12.56 17.70
C ALA A 119 -15.49 -12.83 16.20
N LEU A 120 -15.85 -14.06 15.83
CA LEU A 120 -16.25 -14.43 14.49
C LEU A 120 -17.73 -14.85 14.50
N ALA A 121 -18.52 -14.33 13.58
CA ALA A 121 -19.91 -14.69 13.46
C ALA A 121 -20.40 -14.62 12.02
N VAL A 122 -21.40 -15.43 11.68
CA VAL A 122 -22.01 -15.51 10.35
C VAL A 122 -23.53 -15.43 10.50
N GLY A 123 -24.16 -14.73 9.60
CA GLY A 123 -25.61 -14.59 9.58
C GLY A 123 -26.15 -14.10 8.24
N PRO A 124 -27.46 -14.02 8.09
CA PRO A 124 -28.10 -13.57 6.86
C PRO A 124 -27.89 -12.07 6.56
N THR A 125 -27.54 -11.29 7.59
CA THR A 125 -27.25 -9.85 7.44
C THR A 125 -26.18 -9.43 8.44
N ALA A 126 -25.60 -8.26 8.25
CA ALA A 126 -24.62 -7.67 9.17
C ALA A 126 -25.13 -7.47 10.62
N THR A 127 -26.44 -7.47 10.83
CA THR A 127 -27.09 -7.29 12.13
C THR A 127 -27.79 -8.54 12.66
N ASP A 128 -27.97 -9.56 11.84
CA ASP A 128 -28.49 -10.86 12.21
C ASP A 128 -27.41 -11.93 11.99
N LEU A 129 -26.71 -12.26 13.09
CA LEU A 129 -25.57 -13.20 13.11
C LEU A 129 -26.00 -14.58 13.64
N GLY A 130 -27.25 -14.96 13.37
CA GLY A 130 -27.88 -16.13 13.97
C GLY A 130 -27.52 -17.49 13.36
N TRP A 131 -26.67 -17.56 12.28
CA TRP A 131 -26.31 -18.85 11.71
C TRP A 131 -25.20 -19.55 12.47
N TRP A 132 -24.15 -18.82 12.83
CA TRP A 132 -23.04 -19.35 13.60
C TRP A 132 -22.29 -18.20 14.31
N SER A 133 -21.70 -18.52 15.45
CA SER A 133 -20.83 -17.62 16.20
C SER A 133 -19.78 -18.45 16.93
N SER A 134 -18.53 -17.98 16.94
CA SER A 134 -17.46 -18.68 17.64
C SER A 134 -17.74 -18.81 19.13
N SER A 135 -17.59 -20.02 19.66
CA SER A 135 -17.63 -20.31 21.09
C SER A 135 -16.23 -20.12 21.73
N ALA A 136 -16.15 -20.18 23.05
CA ALA A 136 -14.85 -20.23 23.72
C ALA A 136 -14.01 -21.46 23.31
N GLY A 137 -14.66 -22.59 23.03
CA GLY A 137 -13.97 -23.77 22.52
C GLY A 137 -13.43 -23.60 21.08
N ASP A 138 -14.08 -22.78 20.26
CA ASP A 138 -13.59 -22.44 18.93
C ASP A 138 -12.35 -21.52 19.02
N VAL A 139 -12.30 -20.61 19.98
CA VAL A 139 -11.11 -19.78 20.24
C VAL A 139 -9.92 -20.65 20.62
N ASP A 140 -10.10 -21.62 21.51
CA ASP A 140 -9.03 -22.56 21.88
C ASP A 140 -8.59 -23.43 20.69
N THR A 141 -9.55 -23.94 19.92
CA THR A 141 -9.26 -24.81 18.75
C THR A 141 -8.57 -24.07 17.63
N ARG A 142 -8.89 -22.78 17.45
CA ARG A 142 -8.35 -21.90 16.39
C ARG A 142 -7.31 -20.93 16.94
N ALA A 143 -6.60 -21.25 18.02
CA ALA A 143 -5.65 -20.32 18.66
C ALA A 143 -4.64 -19.73 17.70
N CYS A 144 -4.22 -20.50 16.68
CA CYS A 144 -3.34 -20.07 15.60
C CYS A 144 -3.93 -19.01 14.63
N LEU A 145 -5.23 -18.77 14.68
CA LEU A 145 -5.90 -17.69 13.95
C LEU A 145 -5.93 -16.41 14.78
N PHE A 146 -6.02 -16.56 16.08
CA PHE A 146 -6.17 -15.45 17.01
C PHE A 146 -4.83 -14.78 17.38
N ASP A 147 -3.70 -15.35 16.98
CA ASP A 147 -2.37 -14.76 17.10
C ASP A 147 -1.82 -14.20 15.78
N ASP A 148 -2.58 -14.34 14.69
CA ASP A 148 -2.28 -13.68 13.41
C ASP A 148 -2.41 -12.16 13.53
N ILE A 149 -1.44 -11.43 12.95
CA ILE A 149 -1.44 -9.98 12.95
C ILE A 149 -1.81 -9.46 11.57
N TYR A 150 -2.78 -8.56 11.53
CA TYR A 150 -3.19 -7.79 10.35
C TYR A 150 -2.64 -6.38 10.51
N ARG A 151 -1.55 -6.07 9.78
CA ARG A 151 -0.81 -4.83 9.93
C ARG A 151 -1.14 -3.85 8.82
N PHE A 152 -1.63 -2.68 9.22
CA PHE A 152 -1.90 -1.55 8.34
C PHE A 152 -0.81 -0.50 8.53
N ASN A 153 0.17 -0.49 7.64
CA ASN A 153 1.31 0.42 7.73
C ASN A 153 0.93 1.85 7.34
N ALA A 154 1.66 2.81 7.91
CA ALA A 154 1.42 4.23 7.67
C ALA A 154 1.69 4.68 6.22
N ASP A 155 2.37 3.88 5.43
CA ASP A 155 2.66 4.12 4.01
C ASP A 155 1.59 3.54 3.06
N GLY A 156 0.56 2.87 3.59
CA GLY A 156 -0.49 2.22 2.81
C GLY A 156 -0.19 0.77 2.45
N SER A 157 0.94 0.23 2.86
CA SER A 157 1.19 -1.21 2.73
C SER A 157 0.41 -2.01 3.78
N TYR A 158 0.07 -3.24 3.43
CA TYR A 158 -0.64 -4.18 4.29
C TYR A 158 0.16 -5.47 4.44
N GLU A 159 0.24 -6.00 5.64
CA GLU A 159 0.94 -7.24 5.95
C GLU A 159 0.07 -8.18 6.78
N GLN A 160 0.16 -9.47 6.47
CA GLN A 160 -0.37 -10.55 7.31
C GLN A 160 0.81 -11.29 7.94
N VAL A 161 0.93 -11.22 9.26
CA VAL A 161 2.00 -11.89 10.01
C VAL A 161 1.41 -13.10 10.71
N MET A 162 1.56 -14.26 10.09
CA MET A 162 0.92 -15.53 10.47
C MET A 162 1.90 -16.45 11.21
N GLN A 163 2.64 -15.99 12.14
CA GLN A 163 3.55 -16.81 12.95
C GLN A 163 4.00 -18.13 12.29
N ASP A 164 4.21 -19.20 13.07
CA ASP A 164 4.55 -20.53 12.55
C ASP A 164 3.33 -21.29 11.96
N GLN A 165 2.13 -20.93 12.40
CA GLN A 165 0.87 -21.55 12.00
C GLN A 165 -0.25 -20.52 11.90
N THR A 166 -1.20 -20.78 11.00
CA THR A 166 -2.49 -20.09 10.90
C THR A 166 -3.62 -21.10 10.75
N TRP A 167 -4.86 -20.64 10.79
CA TRP A 167 -6.01 -21.49 10.48
C TRP A 167 -6.11 -21.75 8.98
N LEU A 168 -6.04 -23.00 8.61
CA LEU A 168 -6.16 -23.47 7.22
C LEU A 168 -7.58 -23.98 6.96
N GLU A 169 -8.09 -23.63 5.80
CA GLU A 169 -9.38 -24.07 5.31
C GLU A 169 -9.22 -25.37 4.49
N GLY A 170 -10.20 -26.25 4.53
CA GLY A 170 -10.11 -27.57 3.89
C GLY A 170 -9.98 -27.56 2.36
N TRP A 171 -10.25 -26.45 1.70
CA TRP A 171 -10.07 -26.28 0.24
C TRP A 171 -8.64 -25.89 -0.15
N GLN A 172 -7.81 -25.43 0.81
CA GLN A 172 -6.43 -25.05 0.51
C GLN A 172 -5.59 -26.28 0.14
N GLU A 173 -4.70 -26.11 -0.84
CA GLU A 173 -3.94 -27.22 -1.40
C GLU A 173 -3.12 -27.96 -0.34
N GLY A 174 -3.28 -29.29 -0.31
CA GLY A 174 -2.56 -30.16 0.62
C GLY A 174 -3.18 -30.31 2.00
N GLN A 175 -4.40 -29.79 2.22
CA GLN A 175 -5.12 -29.97 3.49
C GLN A 175 -6.14 -31.11 3.44
N ASP A 176 -6.19 -31.89 4.52
CA ASP A 176 -7.19 -32.96 4.73
C ASP A 176 -8.38 -32.49 5.61
N GLY A 177 -8.65 -31.17 5.64
CA GLY A 177 -9.68 -30.57 6.47
C GLY A 177 -9.21 -29.27 7.11
N GLU A 178 -10.09 -28.64 7.89
CA GLU A 178 -9.79 -27.40 8.60
C GLU A 178 -8.89 -27.64 9.81
N GLY A 179 -7.94 -26.75 10.07
CA GLY A 179 -7.06 -26.85 11.24
C GLY A 179 -5.88 -25.89 11.23
N CYS A 180 -5.17 -25.86 12.35
CA CYS A 180 -3.93 -25.09 12.44
C CYS A 180 -2.81 -25.79 11.64
N GLY A 181 -2.12 -25.01 10.81
CA GLY A 181 -1.01 -25.51 10.00
C GLY A 181 -0.13 -24.40 9.44
N THR A 182 0.96 -24.78 8.79
CA THR A 182 1.87 -23.83 8.15
C THR A 182 1.13 -23.04 7.07
N PRO A 183 1.24 -21.70 7.05
CA PRO A 183 0.54 -20.87 6.07
C PRO A 183 0.82 -21.28 4.62
N ILE A 184 -0.22 -21.34 3.80
CA ILE A 184 -0.19 -21.83 2.41
C ILE A 184 -0.43 -20.68 1.43
N ALA A 185 0.44 -20.57 0.40
CA ALA A 185 0.29 -19.58 -0.65
C ALA A 185 -1.03 -19.79 -1.46
N PRO A 186 -1.67 -18.69 -1.92
CA PRO A 186 -1.24 -17.28 -1.80
C PRO A 186 -1.59 -16.64 -0.45
N HIS A 187 -2.31 -17.34 0.44
CA HIS A 187 -2.86 -16.83 1.71
C HIS A 187 -1.87 -16.92 2.88
N ASN A 188 -0.59 -16.83 2.61
CA ASN A 188 0.49 -16.98 3.60
C ASN A 188 1.21 -15.67 3.94
N GLY A 189 0.66 -14.52 3.52
CA GLY A 189 1.24 -13.20 3.76
C GLY A 189 2.56 -12.91 3.00
N SER A 190 2.99 -13.78 2.08
CA SER A 190 4.26 -13.59 1.35
C SER A 190 4.17 -12.61 0.17
N ASN A 191 2.97 -12.35 -0.31
CA ASN A 191 2.75 -11.44 -1.43
C ASN A 191 2.64 -9.98 -0.94
N ALA A 192 3.18 -9.05 -1.73
CA ALA A 192 3.02 -7.64 -1.45
C ALA A 192 1.53 -7.26 -1.50
N ALA A 193 1.08 -6.53 -0.48
CA ALA A 193 -0.28 -6.05 -0.39
C ALA A 193 -0.33 -4.60 0.09
N THR A 194 -1.42 -3.94 -0.24
CA THR A 194 -1.72 -2.56 0.15
C THR A 194 -3.14 -2.47 0.71
N TYR A 195 -3.50 -1.33 1.25
CA TYR A 195 -4.88 -1.08 1.63
C TYR A 195 -5.34 0.33 1.26
N THR A 196 -6.63 0.45 1.05
CA THR A 196 -7.33 1.74 0.96
C THR A 196 -8.47 1.76 1.97
N TYR A 197 -8.95 2.95 2.32
CA TYR A 197 -10.02 3.08 3.30
C TYR A 197 -10.92 4.27 3.02
N THR A 198 -12.11 4.22 3.57
CA THR A 198 -13.06 5.33 3.72
C THR A 198 -13.54 5.37 5.16
N ASP A 199 -14.43 6.27 5.51
CA ASP A 199 -15.05 6.31 6.84
C ASP A 199 -15.88 5.06 7.16
N THR A 200 -16.27 4.27 6.15
CA THR A 200 -17.17 3.13 6.29
C THR A 200 -16.64 1.82 5.70
N SER A 201 -15.44 1.81 5.17
CA SER A 201 -14.85 0.61 4.58
C SER A 201 -13.33 0.59 4.66
N VAL A 202 -12.77 -0.60 4.64
CA VAL A 202 -11.36 -0.87 4.38
C VAL A 202 -11.26 -1.94 3.29
N THR A 203 -10.41 -1.71 2.30
CA THR A 203 -10.14 -2.68 1.24
C THR A 203 -8.68 -3.10 1.32
N VAL A 204 -8.42 -4.39 1.48
CA VAL A 204 -7.09 -4.97 1.34
C VAL A 204 -6.91 -5.44 -0.10
N ILE A 205 -5.75 -5.13 -0.69
CA ILE A 205 -5.46 -5.31 -2.12
C ILE A 205 -4.15 -6.08 -2.24
N GLY A 206 -4.22 -7.25 -2.82
CA GLY A 206 -3.07 -8.14 -3.03
C GLY A 206 -3.51 -9.59 -3.22
N ASP A 207 -2.72 -10.36 -3.96
CA ASP A 207 -3.01 -11.77 -4.18
C ASP A 207 -2.91 -12.55 -2.86
N GLY A 208 -4.03 -13.13 -2.42
CA GLY A 208 -4.14 -13.83 -1.16
C GLY A 208 -4.24 -12.96 0.10
N ALA A 209 -4.38 -11.63 -0.04
CA ALA A 209 -4.58 -10.73 1.10
C ALA A 209 -6.01 -10.81 1.65
N PHE A 210 -6.15 -10.93 2.97
CA PHE A 210 -7.45 -11.01 3.65
C PHE A 210 -7.33 -10.57 5.12
N MET A 211 -8.46 -10.43 5.83
CA MET A 211 -8.55 -10.33 7.29
C MET A 211 -9.49 -11.42 7.82
N GLY A 212 -9.15 -12.03 8.93
CA GLY A 212 -9.92 -13.11 9.54
C GLY A 212 -9.76 -14.43 8.81
N LEU A 213 -10.80 -14.93 8.15
CA LEU A 213 -10.78 -16.21 7.46
C LEU A 213 -10.48 -16.06 5.97
N ALA A 214 -9.53 -16.83 5.46
CA ALA A 214 -9.16 -16.86 4.03
C ALA A 214 -10.31 -17.29 3.11
N LYS A 215 -11.31 -17.97 3.66
CA LYS A 215 -12.40 -18.55 2.86
C LYS A 215 -13.44 -17.54 2.39
N VAL A 216 -13.49 -16.33 2.94
CA VAL A 216 -14.56 -15.37 2.66
C VAL A 216 -14.04 -14.18 1.88
N HIS A 217 -14.66 -13.90 0.73
CA HIS A 217 -14.40 -12.73 -0.10
C HIS A 217 -15.70 -12.16 -0.71
N ASN A 218 -15.66 -10.96 -1.29
CA ASN A 218 -16.88 -10.25 -1.71
C ASN A 218 -17.68 -10.97 -2.80
N THR A 219 -17.08 -11.91 -3.53
CA THR A 219 -17.75 -12.66 -4.60
C THR A 219 -18.18 -14.05 -4.19
N GLY A 220 -17.89 -14.50 -2.96
CA GLY A 220 -18.29 -15.81 -2.49
C GLY A 220 -17.46 -16.36 -1.34
N GLU A 221 -17.46 -17.68 -1.21
CA GLU A 221 -16.66 -18.46 -0.29
C GLU A 221 -15.72 -19.39 -1.07
N ASP A 222 -14.64 -19.78 -0.43
CA ASP A 222 -13.61 -20.68 -0.93
C ASP A 222 -12.87 -20.15 -2.18
N GLY A 223 -11.63 -20.53 -2.33
CA GLY A 223 -10.80 -20.10 -3.44
C GLY A 223 -10.05 -18.80 -3.20
N VAL A 224 -9.47 -18.27 -4.27
CA VAL A 224 -8.66 -17.06 -4.23
C VAL A 224 -9.56 -15.86 -4.54
N SER A 225 -9.47 -14.82 -3.72
CA SER A 225 -10.12 -13.53 -4.01
C SER A 225 -9.60 -12.96 -5.33
N GLY A 226 -10.37 -12.09 -5.97
CA GLY A 226 -9.99 -11.41 -7.22
C GLY A 226 -8.87 -10.37 -7.06
N GLY A 227 -8.02 -10.49 -6.04
CA GLY A 227 -6.92 -9.57 -5.75
C GLY A 227 -7.28 -8.43 -4.79
N GLU A 228 -8.55 -8.33 -4.38
CA GLU A 228 -8.99 -7.37 -3.37
C GLU A 228 -10.17 -7.90 -2.56
N ILE A 229 -10.26 -7.49 -1.29
CA ILE A 229 -11.40 -7.75 -0.42
C ILE A 229 -11.77 -6.45 0.29
N THR A 230 -13.03 -6.06 0.18
CA THR A 230 -13.59 -4.90 0.88
C THR A 230 -14.41 -5.33 2.09
N TYR A 231 -14.06 -4.81 3.23
CA TYR A 231 -14.75 -4.96 4.50
C TYR A 231 -15.49 -3.67 4.84
N ASN A 232 -16.74 -3.76 5.26
CA ASN A 232 -17.47 -2.63 5.81
C ASN A 232 -17.05 -2.44 7.26
N VAL A 233 -16.70 -1.21 7.64
CA VAL A 233 -16.38 -0.83 9.02
C VAL A 233 -17.69 -0.52 9.74
N VAL A 234 -18.03 -1.36 10.70
CA VAL A 234 -19.21 -1.16 11.58
C VAL A 234 -18.88 -0.16 12.67
N SER A 235 -17.71 -0.32 13.27
CA SER A 235 -17.16 0.62 14.25
C SER A 235 -15.64 0.47 14.30
N VAL A 236 -14.95 1.55 14.63
CA VAL A 236 -13.50 1.56 14.88
C VAL A 236 -13.14 2.64 15.88
N ASP A 237 -12.28 2.29 16.82
CA ASP A 237 -11.58 3.21 17.72
C ASP A 237 -10.11 2.79 17.87
N GLU A 238 -9.39 3.32 18.83
CA GLU A 238 -7.96 3.05 19.04
C GLU A 238 -7.67 1.59 19.45
N ASN A 239 -8.65 0.85 19.95
CA ASN A 239 -8.47 -0.47 20.55
C ASN A 239 -9.37 -1.55 19.93
N TYR A 240 -10.43 -1.15 19.28
CA TYR A 240 -11.45 -2.06 18.74
C TYR A 240 -11.84 -1.69 17.32
N MET A 241 -11.86 -2.69 16.46
CA MET A 241 -12.41 -2.59 15.11
C MET A 241 -13.42 -3.73 14.90
N VAL A 242 -14.61 -3.38 14.48
CA VAL A 242 -15.61 -4.35 14.02
C VAL A 242 -15.84 -4.15 12.54
N VAL A 243 -15.58 -5.19 11.78
CA VAL A 243 -15.80 -5.20 10.34
C VAL A 243 -16.72 -6.34 9.95
N ASN A 244 -17.40 -6.19 8.83
CA ASN A 244 -18.09 -7.29 8.18
C ASN A 244 -17.78 -7.34 6.70
N ILE A 245 -17.93 -8.51 6.13
CA ILE A 245 -17.84 -8.73 4.69
C ILE A 245 -19.22 -9.17 4.20
N ALA A 246 -19.73 -8.50 3.16
CA ALA A 246 -20.93 -8.94 2.46
C ALA A 246 -20.49 -9.69 1.20
N TYR A 247 -20.95 -10.92 1.03
CA TYR A 247 -20.73 -11.70 -0.17
C TYR A 247 -22.04 -12.26 -0.72
N GLY A 248 -22.08 -12.50 -2.03
CA GLY A 248 -23.15 -13.26 -2.67
C GLY A 248 -24.52 -12.60 -2.59
N ALA A 249 -24.70 -11.46 -3.25
CA ALA A 249 -26.04 -10.96 -3.57
C ALA A 249 -26.40 -11.35 -5.00
#